data_31c25997d7b5d54d97063b2ac559e919
#
_entry.id   31c25997d7b5d54d97063b2ac559e919
#
_cell.length_a   1.000
_cell.length_b   1.000
_cell.length_c   1.000
_cell.angle_alpha   90.00
_cell.angle_beta   90.00
_cell.angle_gamma   90.00
#
_symmetry.space_group_name_H-M   'P 1'
#
loop_
_entity.id
_entity.type
_entity.pdbx_description
1 polymer ?
#
loop_
_entity_poly.entity_id
_entity_poly.type
_entity_poly.pdbx_seq_one_letter_code
_entity_poly.pdbx_strand_id
1 'polypeptide(L)'
;MTASDLANLYEFTYLAMNRNLDGLSHEESLISGQPAGNCINWVLGHVVSARSTILKLAGVNNHNRDERLNRYGRGTEPLGAGETHLELETLRAMLDDSQRQLLTALITASQEMLDAPIPETLRRPPLIGNVGNALARLATHESYHNGQIGVLRRMVGKEGAIR
;
A
#
# COMPACT_ATOMS: atom_id res chain seq x y z
N MET A 1 13.70 -2.65 16.25
CA MET A 1 12.42 -3.13 15.66
C MET A 1 12.65 -4.54 15.15
N THR A 2 11.85 -5.49 15.59
CA THR A 2 11.94 -6.89 15.20
C THR A 2 11.06 -7.20 14.00
N ALA A 3 11.25 -8.37 13.38
CA ALA A 3 10.37 -8.85 12.32
C ALA A 3 8.91 -9.01 12.79
N SER A 4 8.71 -9.41 14.03
CA SER A 4 7.38 -9.51 14.66
C SER A 4 6.70 -8.14 14.79
N ASP A 5 7.45 -7.10 15.19
CA ASP A 5 6.91 -5.73 15.27
C ASP A 5 6.45 -5.25 13.90
N LEU A 6 7.25 -5.51 12.86
CA LEU A 6 6.90 -5.16 11.48
C LEU A 6 5.70 -5.94 10.98
N ALA A 7 5.63 -7.25 11.23
CA ALA A 7 4.48 -8.07 10.86
C ALA A 7 3.19 -7.53 11.49
N ASN A 8 3.20 -7.20 12.78
CA ASN A 8 2.06 -6.61 13.49
C ASN A 8 1.63 -5.26 12.90
N LEU A 9 2.59 -4.39 12.54
CA LEU A 9 2.29 -3.10 11.91
C LEU A 9 1.59 -3.29 10.56
N TYR A 10 2.12 -4.16 9.71
CA TYR A 10 1.53 -4.41 8.39
C TYR A 10 0.18 -5.13 8.47
N GLU A 11 0.01 -6.04 9.43
CA GLU A 11 -1.27 -6.69 9.67
C GLU A 11 -2.34 -5.68 10.13
N PHE A 12 -2.01 -4.82 11.09
CA PHE A 12 -2.92 -3.77 11.54
C PHE A 12 -3.33 -2.84 10.41
N THR A 13 -2.36 -2.36 9.61
CA THR A 13 -2.63 -1.45 8.50
C THR A 13 -3.48 -2.11 7.42
N TYR A 14 -3.20 -3.38 7.11
CA TYR A 14 -3.97 -4.18 6.16
C TYR A 14 -5.42 -4.38 6.63
N LEU A 15 -5.64 -4.77 7.88
CA LEU A 15 -6.98 -4.94 8.44
C LEU A 15 -7.78 -3.64 8.44
N ALA A 16 -7.14 -2.52 8.80
CA ALA A 16 -7.76 -1.21 8.77
C ALA A 16 -8.11 -0.77 7.34
N MET A 17 -7.25 -1.08 6.36
CA MET A 17 -7.50 -0.78 4.96
C MET A 17 -8.68 -1.59 4.41
N ASN A 18 -8.73 -2.89 4.69
CA ASN A 18 -9.86 -3.72 4.28
C ASN A 18 -11.19 -3.25 4.86
N ARG A 19 -11.21 -2.82 6.13
CA ARG A 19 -12.41 -2.21 6.73
C ARG A 19 -12.84 -0.95 6.00
N ASN A 20 -11.89 -0.10 5.61
CA ASN A 20 -12.19 1.11 4.85
C ASN A 20 -12.68 0.82 3.42
N LEU A 21 -12.28 -0.30 2.82
CA LEU A 21 -12.70 -0.72 1.48
C LEU A 21 -14.00 -1.52 1.48
N ASP A 22 -14.45 -2.00 2.64
CA ASP A 22 -15.62 -2.86 2.75
C ASP A 22 -16.91 -2.15 2.29
N GLY A 23 -17.72 -2.84 1.48
CA GLY A 23 -18.98 -2.34 0.95
C GLY A 23 -18.87 -1.18 -0.04
N LEU A 24 -17.67 -0.88 -0.56
CA LEU A 24 -17.49 0.06 -1.67
C LEU A 24 -17.70 -0.63 -3.01
N SER A 25 -18.44 0.01 -3.91
CA SER A 25 -18.49 -0.40 -5.30
C SER A 25 -17.29 0.13 -6.08
N HIS A 26 -17.06 -0.41 -7.28
CA HIS A 26 -16.02 0.08 -8.17
C HIS A 26 -16.26 1.56 -8.53
N GLU A 27 -17.49 1.93 -8.89
CA GLU A 27 -17.89 3.29 -9.26
C GLU A 27 -17.68 4.26 -8.09
N GLU A 28 -18.05 3.87 -6.87
CA GLU A 28 -17.80 4.66 -5.67
C GLU A 28 -16.30 4.90 -5.46
N SER A 29 -15.47 3.90 -5.78
CA SER A 29 -14.00 4.04 -5.64
C SER A 29 -13.37 5.03 -6.63
N LEU A 30 -14.07 5.37 -7.71
CA LEU A 30 -13.61 6.32 -8.73
C LEU A 30 -14.03 7.76 -8.45
N ILE A 31 -14.89 8.01 -7.47
CA ILE A 31 -15.33 9.37 -7.11
C ILE A 31 -14.15 10.12 -6.51
N SER A 32 -13.77 11.22 -7.15
CA SER A 32 -12.64 12.06 -6.73
C SER A 32 -12.99 12.88 -5.51
N GLY A 33 -11.99 13.05 -4.62
CA GLY A 33 -12.05 14.07 -3.58
C GLY A 33 -12.00 15.48 -4.18
N GLN A 34 -12.86 16.38 -3.72
CA GLN A 34 -12.89 17.78 -4.18
C GLN A 34 -11.77 18.63 -3.53
N PRO A 35 -11.22 19.65 -4.26
CA PRO A 35 -11.50 20.09 -5.64
C PRO A 35 -10.67 19.41 -6.74
N ALA A 36 -9.65 18.62 -6.42
CA ALA A 36 -8.79 17.94 -7.42
C ALA A 36 -7.96 16.83 -6.76
N GLY A 37 -8.54 16.12 -5.82
CA GLY A 37 -7.85 15.03 -5.10
C GLY A 37 -7.94 13.69 -5.81
N ASN A 38 -7.11 12.76 -5.37
CA ASN A 38 -7.16 11.37 -5.80
C ASN A 38 -8.46 10.70 -5.31
N CYS A 39 -8.95 9.74 -6.06
CA CYS A 39 -10.03 8.85 -5.66
C CYS A 39 -9.49 7.63 -4.89
N ILE A 40 -10.39 6.84 -4.28
CA ILE A 40 -10.02 5.62 -3.53
C ILE A 40 -9.26 4.64 -4.42
N ASN A 41 -9.69 4.44 -5.67
CA ASN A 41 -9.04 3.55 -6.62
C ASN A 41 -7.57 3.93 -6.83
N TRP A 42 -7.30 5.23 -7.04
CA TRP A 42 -5.91 5.70 -7.21
C TRP A 42 -5.09 5.49 -5.94
N VAL A 43 -5.64 5.83 -4.77
CA VAL A 43 -4.93 5.70 -3.48
C VAL A 43 -4.60 4.24 -3.18
N LEU A 44 -5.56 3.32 -3.38
CA LEU A 44 -5.33 1.89 -3.21
C LEU A 44 -4.29 1.36 -4.21
N GLY A 45 -4.42 1.72 -5.49
CA GLY A 45 -3.45 1.35 -6.51
C GLY A 45 -2.03 1.84 -6.20
N HIS A 46 -1.91 3.04 -5.61
CA HIS A 46 -0.63 3.58 -5.15
C HIS A 46 -0.03 2.75 -4.01
N VAL A 47 -0.84 2.34 -3.03
CA VAL A 47 -0.40 1.44 -1.95
C VAL A 47 0.06 0.10 -2.53
N VAL A 48 -0.74 -0.52 -3.40
CA VAL A 48 -0.38 -1.79 -4.06
C VAL A 48 0.90 -1.65 -4.89
N SER A 49 1.06 -0.55 -5.60
CA SER A 49 2.30 -0.26 -6.35
C SER A 49 3.53 -0.18 -5.43
N ALA A 50 3.40 0.46 -4.25
CA ALA A 50 4.47 0.56 -3.26
C ALA A 50 4.85 -0.79 -2.65
N ARG A 51 3.92 -1.75 -2.58
CA ARG A 51 4.15 -3.11 -2.06
C ARG A 51 5.27 -3.84 -2.79
N SER A 52 5.52 -3.57 -4.07
CA SER A 52 6.69 -4.12 -4.79
C SER A 52 8.02 -3.75 -4.12
N THR A 53 8.16 -2.52 -3.62
CA THR A 53 9.36 -2.10 -2.89
C THR A 53 9.43 -2.76 -1.52
N ILE A 54 8.31 -2.86 -0.82
CA ILE A 54 8.21 -3.53 0.48
C ILE A 54 8.63 -4.99 0.38
N LEU A 55 8.10 -5.73 -0.59
CA LEU A 55 8.41 -7.13 -0.82
C LEU A 55 9.89 -7.35 -1.14
N LYS A 56 10.48 -6.50 -1.99
CA LYS A 56 11.92 -6.55 -2.28
C LYS A 56 12.77 -6.31 -1.03
N LEU A 57 12.41 -5.33 -0.20
CA LEU A 57 13.08 -5.07 1.08
C LEU A 57 12.94 -6.25 2.06
N ALA A 58 11.80 -6.94 2.04
CA ALA A 58 11.57 -8.14 2.85
C ALA A 58 12.21 -9.41 2.27
N GLY A 59 12.98 -9.31 1.17
CA GLY A 59 13.71 -10.44 0.57
C GLY A 59 12.89 -11.27 -0.43
N VAL A 60 11.70 -10.83 -0.84
CA VAL A 60 10.89 -11.52 -1.86
C VAL A 60 11.41 -11.14 -3.25
N ASN A 61 12.31 -11.95 -3.80
CA ASN A 61 13.00 -11.65 -5.06
C ASN A 61 12.19 -12.00 -6.32
N ASN A 62 11.23 -12.90 -6.22
CA ASN A 62 10.44 -13.41 -7.36
C ASN A 62 9.09 -12.69 -7.52
N HIS A 63 8.95 -11.51 -6.94
CA HIS A 63 7.73 -10.72 -7.10
C HIS A 63 7.71 -10.03 -8.47
N ASN A 64 6.86 -10.50 -9.36
CA ASN A 64 6.59 -9.84 -10.64
C ASN A 64 5.59 -8.69 -10.41
N ARG A 65 6.08 -7.47 -10.52
CA ARG A 65 5.23 -6.29 -10.44
C ARG A 65 4.39 -6.17 -11.71
N ASP A 66 3.09 -6.05 -11.56
CA ASP A 66 2.17 -5.77 -12.67
C ASP A 66 2.46 -4.36 -13.24
N GLU A 67 2.74 -4.28 -14.53
CA GLU A 67 3.07 -3.01 -15.21
C GLU A 67 1.90 -2.01 -15.20
N ARG A 68 0.66 -2.48 -15.13
CA ARG A 68 -0.53 -1.64 -15.00
C ARG A 68 -0.49 -0.76 -13.76
N LEU A 69 0.26 -1.17 -12.73
CA LEU A 69 0.49 -0.37 -11.51
C LEU A 69 1.37 0.87 -11.76
N ASN A 70 1.97 1.04 -12.94
CA ASN A 70 2.71 2.26 -13.28
C ASN A 70 1.81 3.49 -13.25
N ARG A 71 0.52 3.34 -13.59
CA ARG A 71 -0.48 4.42 -13.54
C ARG A 71 -0.69 5.00 -12.13
N TYR A 72 -0.39 4.23 -11.11
CA TYR A 72 -0.54 4.59 -9.69
C TYR A 72 0.78 4.98 -9.02
N GLY A 73 1.79 5.28 -9.81
CA GLY A 73 3.12 5.66 -9.35
C GLY A 73 3.13 7.03 -8.64
N ARG A 74 4.17 7.29 -7.86
CA ARG A 74 4.38 8.60 -7.25
C ARG A 74 4.53 9.68 -8.34
N GLY A 75 3.77 10.76 -8.21
CA GLY A 75 3.83 11.90 -9.14
C GLY A 75 2.98 11.71 -10.40
N THR A 76 2.20 10.64 -10.50
CA THR A 76 1.18 10.55 -11.56
C THR A 76 -0.03 11.40 -11.20
N GLU A 77 -0.70 11.92 -12.23
CA GLU A 77 -1.91 12.70 -12.08
C GLU A 77 -3.07 11.86 -11.49
N PRO A 78 -4.05 12.48 -10.84
CA PRO A 78 -5.29 11.82 -10.44
C PRO A 78 -5.95 11.10 -11.63
N LEU A 79 -6.77 10.08 -11.35
CA LEU A 79 -7.54 9.40 -12.39
C LEU A 79 -8.59 10.35 -12.97
N GLY A 80 -8.47 10.63 -14.27
CA GLY A 80 -9.45 11.40 -15.03
C GLY A 80 -10.61 10.54 -15.53
N ALA A 81 -11.71 11.18 -15.91
CA ALA A 81 -12.84 10.50 -16.51
C ALA A 81 -12.43 9.81 -17.84
N GLY A 82 -12.73 8.52 -17.96
CA GLY A 82 -12.40 7.71 -19.15
C GLY A 82 -10.96 7.21 -19.22
N GLU A 83 -10.12 7.48 -18.23
CA GLU A 83 -8.77 6.89 -18.17
C GLU A 83 -8.79 5.42 -17.79
N THR A 84 -7.79 4.68 -18.30
CA THR A 84 -7.60 3.27 -17.94
C THR A 84 -7.22 3.13 -16.47
N HIS A 85 -7.96 2.33 -15.75
CA HIS A 85 -7.74 2.00 -14.34
C HIS A 85 -8.00 0.50 -14.11
N LEU A 86 -7.55 0.01 -12.95
CA LEU A 86 -7.83 -1.37 -12.53
C LEU A 86 -9.16 -1.41 -11.77
N GLU A 87 -9.87 -2.51 -11.91
CA GLU A 87 -11.04 -2.80 -11.10
C GLU A 87 -10.67 -2.81 -9.61
N LEU A 88 -11.57 -2.28 -8.77
CA LEU A 88 -11.37 -2.24 -7.32
C LEU A 88 -11.04 -3.62 -6.74
N GLU A 89 -11.76 -4.64 -7.19
CA GLU A 89 -11.55 -6.02 -6.75
C GLU A 89 -10.18 -6.58 -7.17
N THR A 90 -9.70 -6.20 -8.35
CA THR A 90 -8.34 -6.55 -8.80
C THR A 90 -7.29 -5.93 -7.88
N LEU A 91 -7.44 -4.67 -7.50
CA LEU A 91 -6.52 -4.00 -6.57
C LEU A 91 -6.57 -4.62 -5.18
N ARG A 92 -7.75 -5.01 -4.70
CA ARG A 92 -7.92 -5.74 -3.42
C ARG A 92 -7.21 -7.09 -3.45
N ALA A 93 -7.41 -7.87 -4.52
CA ALA A 93 -6.75 -9.16 -4.68
C ALA A 93 -5.21 -9.01 -4.71
N MET A 94 -4.68 -7.97 -5.37
CA MET A 94 -3.25 -7.67 -5.35
C MET A 94 -2.74 -7.27 -3.96
N LEU A 95 -3.53 -6.51 -3.20
CA LEU A 95 -3.21 -6.15 -1.82
C LEU A 95 -3.14 -7.41 -0.95
N ASP A 96 -4.12 -8.29 -1.05
CA ASP A 96 -4.22 -9.55 -0.28
C ASP A 96 -3.04 -10.48 -0.59
N ASP A 97 -2.70 -10.61 -1.88
CA ASP A 97 -1.56 -11.43 -2.30
C ASP A 97 -0.24 -10.89 -1.77
N SER A 98 -0.01 -9.59 -1.90
CA SER A 98 1.20 -8.94 -1.38
C SER A 98 1.30 -9.02 0.14
N GLN A 99 0.17 -8.97 0.86
CA GLN A 99 0.14 -9.14 2.32
C GLN A 99 0.58 -10.55 2.73
N ARG A 100 0.06 -11.59 2.07
CA ARG A 100 0.47 -12.98 2.34
C ARG A 100 1.97 -13.17 2.12
N GLN A 101 2.48 -12.67 0.99
CA GLN A 101 3.91 -12.78 0.66
C GLN A 101 4.77 -12.06 1.70
N LEU A 102 4.37 -10.85 2.11
CA LEU A 102 5.08 -10.05 3.10
C LEU A 102 5.13 -10.72 4.46
N LEU A 103 3.98 -11.18 4.98
CA LEU A 103 3.94 -11.86 6.27
C LEU A 103 4.77 -13.15 6.27
N THR A 104 4.71 -13.93 5.19
CA THR A 104 5.54 -15.14 5.02
C THR A 104 7.04 -14.78 5.07
N ALA A 105 7.45 -13.71 4.40
CA ALA A 105 8.84 -13.26 4.41
C ALA A 105 9.27 -12.77 5.80
N LEU A 106 8.44 -12.00 6.50
CA LEU A 106 8.75 -11.48 7.83
C LEU A 106 8.85 -12.58 8.89
N ILE A 107 8.08 -13.68 8.78
CA ILE A 107 8.21 -14.82 9.70
C ILE A 107 9.62 -15.41 9.68
N THR A 108 10.29 -15.38 8.54
CA THR A 108 11.64 -15.96 8.36
C THR A 108 12.76 -14.92 8.38
N ALA A 109 12.43 -13.64 8.49
CA ALA A 109 13.41 -12.54 8.47
C ALA A 109 14.29 -12.56 9.73
N SER A 110 15.61 -12.57 9.54
CA SER A 110 16.56 -12.45 10.64
C SER A 110 16.77 -10.98 11.05
N GLN A 111 17.23 -10.77 12.29
CA GLN A 111 17.61 -9.44 12.75
C GLN A 111 18.77 -8.87 11.91
N GLU A 112 19.70 -9.73 11.49
CA GLU A 112 20.80 -9.33 10.60
C GLU A 112 20.30 -8.75 9.26
N MET A 113 19.30 -9.39 8.66
CA MET A 113 18.66 -8.87 7.44
C MET A 113 18.00 -7.50 7.67
N LEU A 114 17.32 -7.32 8.81
CA LEU A 114 16.66 -6.05 9.13
C LEU A 114 17.66 -4.92 9.43
N ASP A 115 18.83 -5.26 9.99
CA ASP A 115 19.90 -4.31 10.30
C ASP A 115 20.79 -4.02 9.09
N ALA A 116 20.68 -4.80 8.01
CA ALA A 116 21.44 -4.61 6.80
C ALA A 116 21.14 -3.25 6.13
N PRO A 117 22.11 -2.63 5.44
CA PRO A 117 21.89 -1.41 4.68
C PRO A 117 20.85 -1.64 3.55
N ILE A 118 20.05 -0.62 3.28
CA ILE A 118 19.10 -0.66 2.15
C ILE A 118 19.88 -0.93 0.86
N PRO A 119 19.46 -1.91 0.02
CA PRO A 119 20.04 -2.16 -1.28
C PRO A 119 20.12 -0.87 -2.12
N GLU A 120 21.23 -0.65 -2.81
CA GLU A 120 21.47 0.60 -3.54
C GLU A 120 20.36 0.91 -4.57
N THR A 121 19.86 -0.12 -5.23
CA THR A 121 18.77 -0.01 -6.22
C THR A 121 17.44 0.46 -5.62
N LEU A 122 17.26 0.34 -4.29
CA LEU A 122 16.07 0.79 -3.55
C LEU A 122 16.34 2.05 -2.72
N ARG A 123 17.60 2.51 -2.64
CA ARG A 123 17.99 3.67 -1.84
C ARG A 123 17.50 4.95 -2.49
N ARG A 124 16.51 5.58 -1.89
CA ARG A 124 15.98 6.88 -2.33
C ARG A 124 15.27 7.56 -1.15
N PRO A 125 15.24 8.89 -1.06
CA PRO A 125 14.43 9.57 -0.07
C PRO A 125 12.93 9.18 -0.23
N PRO A 126 12.18 8.96 0.87
CA PRO A 126 12.61 9.08 2.27
C PRO A 126 13.18 7.77 2.87
N LEU A 127 13.52 6.74 2.07
CA LEU A 127 14.06 5.47 2.57
C LEU A 127 15.52 5.70 2.98
N ILE A 128 15.75 5.76 4.30
CA ILE A 128 17.06 5.96 4.92
C ILE A 128 17.27 4.99 6.07
N GLY A 129 18.52 4.77 6.44
CA GLY A 129 18.89 3.83 7.51
C GLY A 129 19.06 2.41 6.99
N ASN A 130 18.57 1.44 7.72
CA ASN A 130 18.60 0.01 7.38
C ASN A 130 17.26 -0.49 6.81
N VAL A 131 17.22 -1.76 6.43
CA VAL A 131 16.03 -2.43 5.87
C VAL A 131 14.83 -2.32 6.82
N GLY A 132 15.02 -2.60 8.12
CA GLY A 132 13.95 -2.52 9.12
C GLY A 132 13.35 -1.11 9.23
N ASN A 133 14.21 -0.08 9.21
CA ASN A 133 13.76 1.32 9.21
C ASN A 133 12.97 1.67 7.94
N ALA A 134 13.42 1.18 6.78
CA ALA A 134 12.72 1.40 5.51
C ALA A 134 11.34 0.72 5.51
N LEU A 135 11.25 -0.52 5.99
CA LEU A 135 9.98 -1.22 6.14
C LEU A 135 9.02 -0.48 7.08
N ALA A 136 9.50 -0.01 8.24
CA ALA A 136 8.66 0.75 9.17
C ALA A 136 8.14 2.06 8.56
N ARG A 137 8.97 2.79 7.80
CA ARG A 137 8.55 4.01 7.09
C ARG A 137 7.49 3.71 6.03
N LEU A 138 7.61 2.59 5.33
CA LEU A 138 6.62 2.18 4.34
C LEU A 138 5.31 1.73 4.99
N ALA A 139 5.33 1.11 6.17
CA ALA A 139 4.12 0.86 6.96
C ALA A 139 3.41 2.17 7.38
N THR A 140 4.19 3.18 7.79
CA THR A 140 3.65 4.53 8.08
C THR A 140 3.04 5.18 6.83
N HIS A 141 3.68 5.02 5.66
CA HIS A 141 3.15 5.49 4.39
C HIS A 141 1.81 4.83 4.04
N GLU A 142 1.66 3.52 4.25
CA GLU A 142 0.38 2.85 4.06
C GLU A 142 -0.68 3.35 5.05
N SER A 143 -0.31 3.58 6.31
CA SER A 143 -1.22 4.14 7.33
C SER A 143 -1.72 5.53 6.94
N TYR A 144 -0.85 6.38 6.36
CA TYR A 144 -1.23 7.68 5.81
C TYR A 144 -2.28 7.55 4.70
N HIS A 145 -2.05 6.66 3.75
CA HIS A 145 -2.99 6.42 2.66
C HIS A 145 -4.29 5.76 3.12
N ASN A 146 -4.22 4.90 4.13
CA ASN A 146 -5.42 4.34 4.76
C ASN A 146 -6.31 5.42 5.37
N GLY A 147 -5.71 6.44 6.02
CA GLY A 147 -6.45 7.62 6.49
C GLY A 147 -7.13 8.38 5.35
N GLN A 148 -6.46 8.55 4.20
CA GLN A 148 -7.07 9.16 3.01
C GLN A 148 -8.27 8.36 2.51
N ILE A 149 -8.17 7.03 2.40
CA ILE A 149 -9.29 6.16 2.02
C ILE A 149 -10.45 6.31 2.99
N GLY A 150 -10.18 6.38 4.31
CA GLY A 150 -11.20 6.57 5.33
C GLY A 150 -11.97 7.90 5.19
N VAL A 151 -11.31 8.98 4.77
CA VAL A 151 -11.94 10.27 4.46
C VAL A 151 -12.77 10.16 3.19
N LEU A 152 -12.19 9.63 2.11
CA LEU A 152 -12.85 9.47 0.82
C LEU A 152 -14.09 8.57 0.92
N ARG A 153 -14.03 7.51 1.72
CA ARG A 153 -15.17 6.65 2.03
C ARG A 153 -16.36 7.45 2.57
N ARG A 154 -16.12 8.40 3.48
CA ARG A 154 -17.19 9.27 4.01
C ARG A 154 -17.73 10.22 2.95
N MET A 155 -16.88 10.71 2.05
CA MET A 155 -17.30 11.59 0.96
C MET A 155 -18.22 10.90 -0.05
N VAL A 156 -18.10 9.58 -0.22
CA VAL A 156 -19.03 8.78 -1.04
C VAL A 156 -20.25 8.26 -0.25
N GLY A 157 -20.48 8.80 0.94
CA GLY A 157 -21.69 8.55 1.72
C GLY A 157 -21.65 7.28 2.59
N LYS A 158 -20.49 6.61 2.71
CA LYS A 158 -20.36 5.46 3.61
C LYS A 158 -20.00 5.89 5.02
N GLU A 159 -20.45 5.13 6.02
CA GLU A 159 -20.01 5.34 7.40
C GLU A 159 -18.50 5.12 7.56
N GLY A 160 -17.89 5.82 8.53
CA GLY A 160 -16.51 5.57 8.91
C GLY A 160 -16.32 4.15 9.42
N ALA A 161 -15.37 3.42 8.86
CA ALA A 161 -15.15 2.00 9.17
C ALA A 161 -14.33 1.77 10.45
N ILE A 162 -13.54 2.78 10.85
CA ILE A 162 -12.72 2.75 12.07
C ILE A 162 -13.34 3.76 13.04
N ARG A 163 -13.78 3.27 14.19
CA ARG A 163 -14.39 4.05 15.29
C ARG A 163 -13.47 4.05 16.50
#